data_0a4bbd4d42216a1b167e2573a5fd72ee
#
_entry.id   0a4bbd4d42216a1b167e2573a5fd72ee
#
_cell.length_a   1.000
_cell.length_b   1.000
_cell.length_c   1.000
_cell.angle_alpha   90.00
_cell.angle_beta   90.00
_cell.angle_gamma   90.00
#
_symmetry.space_group_name_H-M   'P 1'
#
loop_
_entity.id
_entity.type
_entity.pdbx_description
1 polymer ?
#
loop_
_entity_poly.entity_id
_entity_poly.type
_entity_poly.pdbx_seq_one_letter_code
_entity_poly.pdbx_strand_id
1 'polypeptide(L)'
;MRRDFVVCTDVKELVEKFAEAASEAIGVAQLKLATLAIDAVKWLVSKWRRGRVAVLVDDAFQAIGLEKAAMYVKALLSLVEYPPEGYERVVAIVATSEGFSGWEIGRHLWANIMPMWNMSKRGFEELYEKIPAPKPDFEEAWRLTGGNPRMLSQLYEAEWDVERVVEGLIKAKGLRDMVKKWRDCLEKVVEDPDNLFQEDFPKELKDELIARNLIVYDMYPREAKFWIDEPPPERDAELGIGRDVAWQSPLCREAVKGAME
;
A
#
# COMPACT_ATOMS: atom_id res chain seq x y z
N MET A 1 -27.80 -10.47 -22.79
CA MET A 1 -27.21 -10.33 -21.45
C MET A 1 -25.74 -10.05 -21.64
N ARG A 2 -25.29 -8.77 -21.50
CA ARG A 2 -23.87 -8.38 -21.62
C ARG A 2 -23.16 -8.85 -20.33
N ARG A 3 -22.15 -9.69 -20.47
CA ARG A 3 -21.33 -10.12 -19.33
C ARG A 3 -20.13 -9.18 -19.22
N ASP A 4 -20.04 -8.47 -18.11
CA ASP A 4 -18.86 -7.68 -17.77
C ASP A 4 -17.76 -8.63 -17.26
N PHE A 5 -16.52 -8.41 -17.67
CA PHE A 5 -15.38 -9.23 -17.24
C PHE A 5 -14.39 -8.38 -16.47
N VAL A 6 -13.97 -8.93 -15.35
CA VAL A 6 -12.85 -8.45 -14.57
C VAL A 6 -11.68 -9.38 -14.85
N VAL A 7 -10.57 -8.82 -15.30
CA VAL A 7 -9.29 -9.55 -15.41
C VAL A 7 -8.47 -9.15 -14.19
N CYS A 8 -8.38 -10.06 -13.23
CA CYS A 8 -7.43 -9.94 -12.13
C CYS A 8 -6.14 -10.62 -12.58
N THR A 9 -5.04 -9.88 -12.58
CA THR A 9 -3.71 -10.45 -12.80
C THR A 9 -2.85 -10.19 -11.59
N ASP A 10 -2.35 -11.26 -10.98
CA ASP A 10 -1.18 -11.17 -10.13
C ASP A 10 0.02 -10.91 -11.05
N VAL A 11 0.63 -9.74 -10.89
CA VAL A 11 1.79 -9.34 -11.70
C VAL A 11 2.92 -10.35 -11.59
N LYS A 12 3.05 -11.04 -10.44
CA LYS A 12 4.06 -12.06 -10.22
C LYS A 12 3.86 -13.26 -11.16
N GLU A 13 2.63 -13.74 -11.32
CA GLU A 13 2.32 -14.85 -12.24
C GLU A 13 2.51 -14.43 -13.72
N LEU A 14 2.18 -13.19 -14.06
CA LEU A 14 2.46 -12.61 -15.39
C LEU A 14 3.96 -12.46 -15.63
N VAL A 15 4.69 -11.92 -14.67
CA VAL A 15 6.15 -11.74 -14.73
C VAL A 15 6.87 -13.09 -14.82
N GLU A 16 6.44 -14.12 -14.09
CA GLU A 16 7.02 -15.46 -14.17
C GLU A 16 6.77 -16.11 -15.53
N LYS A 17 5.56 -16.05 -16.07
CA LYS A 17 5.25 -16.57 -17.41
C LYS A 17 5.95 -15.83 -18.53
N PHE A 18 6.22 -14.53 -18.36
CA PHE A 18 6.96 -13.73 -19.34
C PHE A 18 8.46 -13.77 -19.13
N ALA A 19 8.97 -14.00 -17.91
CA ALA A 19 10.38 -14.26 -17.67
C ALA A 19 10.82 -15.59 -18.31
N GLU A 20 9.98 -16.61 -18.30
CA GLU A 20 10.22 -17.86 -19.06
C GLU A 20 10.30 -17.61 -20.57
N ALA A 21 9.41 -16.80 -21.13
CA ALA A 21 9.43 -16.44 -22.56
C ALA A 21 10.56 -15.45 -22.93
N ALA A 22 11.05 -14.65 -21.98
CA ALA A 22 12.12 -13.67 -22.18
C ALA A 22 13.51 -14.20 -21.85
N SER A 23 13.64 -15.38 -21.24
CA SER A 23 14.94 -15.99 -20.92
C SER A 23 15.77 -16.31 -22.17
N GLU A 24 15.16 -16.32 -23.34
CA GLU A 24 15.85 -16.47 -24.64
C GLU A 24 16.43 -15.15 -25.19
N ALA A 25 16.21 -13.99 -24.53
CA ALA A 25 16.69 -12.67 -25.01
C ALA A 25 17.49 -11.94 -23.92
N ILE A 26 18.74 -12.34 -23.74
CA ILE A 26 19.71 -11.79 -22.82
C ILE A 26 20.02 -10.30 -23.15
N GLY A 27 19.86 -9.40 -22.17
CA GLY A 27 20.54 -8.11 -22.15
C GLY A 27 19.71 -6.83 -21.94
N VAL A 28 18.38 -6.83 -21.98
CA VAL A 28 17.53 -5.62 -21.81
C VAL A 28 16.28 -5.93 -20.96
N ALA A 29 16.44 -6.74 -19.92
CA ALA A 29 15.34 -7.43 -19.24
C ALA A 29 14.30 -6.49 -18.60
N GLN A 30 14.69 -5.36 -18.07
CA GLN A 30 13.81 -4.56 -17.21
C GLN A 30 12.90 -3.58 -17.95
N LEU A 31 13.34 -3.00 -19.08
CA LEU A 31 12.46 -2.18 -19.95
C LEU A 31 11.46 -3.05 -20.69
N LYS A 32 11.85 -4.26 -21.06
CA LYS A 32 10.97 -5.25 -21.69
C LYS A 32 9.89 -5.78 -20.76
N LEU A 33 10.13 -5.89 -19.45
CA LEU A 33 9.14 -6.38 -18.48
C LEU A 33 7.91 -5.47 -18.37
N ALA A 34 8.11 -4.16 -18.28
CA ALA A 34 6.99 -3.22 -18.27
C ALA A 34 6.22 -3.24 -19.60
N THR A 35 6.93 -3.29 -20.73
CA THR A 35 6.34 -3.38 -22.07
C THR A 35 5.62 -4.72 -22.28
N LEU A 36 6.20 -5.82 -21.81
CA LEU A 36 5.62 -7.17 -21.88
C LEU A 36 4.34 -7.31 -21.04
N ALA A 37 4.31 -6.75 -19.84
CA ALA A 37 3.09 -6.75 -19.02
C ALA A 37 1.95 -6.02 -19.72
N ILE A 38 2.25 -4.93 -20.44
CA ILE A 38 1.28 -4.15 -21.22
C ILE A 38 0.86 -4.90 -22.48
N ASP A 39 1.80 -5.50 -23.17
CA ASP A 39 1.51 -6.30 -24.37
C ASP A 39 0.72 -7.55 -24.01
N ALA A 40 0.94 -8.13 -22.82
CA ALA A 40 0.11 -9.20 -22.28
C ALA A 40 -1.31 -8.73 -21.99
N VAL A 41 -1.48 -7.57 -21.36
CA VAL A 41 -2.80 -6.97 -21.14
C VAL A 41 -3.46 -6.70 -22.50
N LYS A 42 -2.76 -6.10 -23.46
CA LYS A 42 -3.28 -5.88 -24.82
C LYS A 42 -3.69 -7.19 -25.49
N TRP A 43 -2.87 -8.23 -25.36
CA TRP A 43 -3.15 -9.55 -25.94
C TRP A 43 -4.35 -10.22 -25.27
N LEU A 44 -4.41 -10.24 -23.95
CA LEU A 44 -5.56 -10.75 -23.19
C LEU A 44 -6.84 -10.03 -23.59
N VAL A 45 -6.78 -8.70 -23.60
CA VAL A 45 -7.88 -7.83 -24.00
C VAL A 45 -8.29 -8.12 -25.44
N SER A 46 -7.36 -8.24 -26.40
CA SER A 46 -7.64 -8.53 -27.81
C SER A 46 -8.30 -9.89 -28.05
N LYS A 47 -7.96 -10.90 -27.24
CA LYS A 47 -8.47 -12.27 -27.37
C LYS A 47 -9.93 -12.40 -26.92
N TRP A 48 -10.40 -11.52 -26.04
CA TRP A 48 -11.70 -11.65 -25.39
C TRP A 48 -12.85 -10.89 -26.07
N ARG A 49 -12.59 -10.06 -27.10
CA ARG A 49 -13.56 -9.34 -27.96
C ARG A 49 -14.83 -8.85 -27.23
N ARG A 50 -14.68 -8.08 -26.14
CA ARG A 50 -15.82 -7.64 -25.33
C ARG A 50 -15.83 -6.14 -25.12
N GLY A 51 -17.01 -5.52 -25.15
CA GLY A 51 -17.18 -4.07 -25.15
C GLY A 51 -16.73 -3.35 -23.88
N ARG A 52 -16.56 -4.05 -22.72
CA ARG A 52 -16.14 -3.45 -21.46
C ARG A 52 -15.12 -4.32 -20.74
N VAL A 53 -14.01 -3.71 -20.32
CA VAL A 53 -12.91 -4.38 -19.63
C VAL A 53 -12.47 -3.56 -18.44
N ALA A 54 -12.28 -4.22 -17.29
CA ALA A 54 -11.57 -3.69 -16.14
C ALA A 54 -10.25 -4.46 -15.99
N VAL A 55 -9.14 -3.74 -15.92
CA VAL A 55 -7.81 -4.26 -15.65
C VAL A 55 -7.47 -3.91 -14.20
N LEU A 56 -7.33 -4.94 -13.36
CA LEU A 56 -6.93 -4.78 -11.96
C LEU A 56 -5.49 -5.29 -11.84
N VAL A 57 -4.63 -4.46 -11.30
CA VAL A 57 -3.21 -4.76 -11.12
C VAL A 57 -2.85 -4.50 -9.67
N ASP A 58 -2.31 -5.52 -9.00
CA ASP A 58 -1.89 -5.43 -7.61
C ASP A 58 -0.37 -5.62 -7.50
N ASP A 59 0.25 -4.90 -6.56
CA ASP A 59 1.68 -4.95 -6.24
C ASP A 59 2.65 -4.79 -7.44
N ALA A 60 2.19 -4.21 -8.57
CA ALA A 60 2.99 -4.05 -9.77
C ALA A 60 4.33 -3.34 -9.53
N PHE A 61 4.33 -2.33 -8.65
CA PHE A 61 5.51 -1.49 -8.42
C PHE A 61 6.59 -2.21 -7.61
N GLN A 62 6.22 -3.17 -6.76
CA GLN A 62 7.19 -4.05 -6.11
C GLN A 62 7.94 -4.92 -7.12
N ALA A 63 7.24 -5.42 -8.13
CA ALA A 63 7.83 -6.30 -9.14
C ALA A 63 8.72 -5.55 -10.15
N ILE A 64 8.33 -4.34 -10.57
CA ILE A 64 9.04 -3.58 -11.62
C ILE A 64 10.01 -2.53 -11.09
N GLY A 65 9.93 -2.20 -9.82
CA GLY A 65 10.67 -1.11 -9.17
C GLY A 65 9.99 0.26 -9.34
N LEU A 66 10.10 1.07 -8.30
CA LEU A 66 9.44 2.37 -8.18
C LEU A 66 9.80 3.34 -9.32
N GLU A 67 11.07 3.31 -9.75
CA GLU A 67 11.60 4.12 -10.85
C GLU A 67 10.82 3.94 -12.17
N LYS A 68 10.18 2.78 -12.34
CA LYS A 68 9.42 2.42 -13.54
C LYS A 68 7.91 2.56 -13.36
N ALA A 69 7.45 2.85 -12.13
CA ALA A 69 6.03 2.99 -11.81
C ALA A 69 5.34 3.99 -12.75
N ALA A 70 5.95 5.16 -12.96
CA ALA A 70 5.42 6.19 -13.84
C ALA A 70 5.30 5.72 -15.30
N MET A 71 6.31 4.98 -15.81
CA MET A 71 6.27 4.43 -17.17
C MET A 71 5.17 3.38 -17.31
N TYR A 72 4.98 2.55 -16.29
CA TYR A 72 3.93 1.54 -16.28
C TYR A 72 2.53 2.16 -16.29
N VAL A 73 2.31 3.18 -15.43
CA VAL A 73 1.04 3.92 -15.41
C VAL A 73 0.78 4.62 -16.75
N LYS A 74 1.80 5.25 -17.35
CA LYS A 74 1.67 5.86 -18.69
C LYS A 74 1.28 4.86 -19.76
N ALA A 75 1.77 3.65 -19.67
CA ALA A 75 1.45 2.62 -20.63
C ALA A 75 0.04 2.04 -20.43
N LEU A 76 -0.45 1.94 -19.17
CA LEU A 76 -1.85 1.65 -18.90
C LEU A 76 -2.77 2.79 -19.40
N LEU A 77 -2.36 4.05 -19.23
CA LEU A 77 -3.08 5.19 -19.79
C LEU A 77 -3.18 5.08 -21.31
N SER A 78 -2.11 4.71 -22.00
CA SER A 78 -2.11 4.47 -23.45
C SER A 78 -3.13 3.41 -23.87
N LEU A 79 -3.35 2.38 -23.03
CA LEU A 79 -4.39 1.37 -23.29
C LEU A 79 -5.81 1.96 -23.14
N VAL A 80 -5.99 2.94 -22.24
CA VAL A 80 -7.26 3.63 -22.06
C VAL A 80 -7.52 4.65 -23.16
N GLU A 81 -6.49 5.41 -23.58
CA GLU A 81 -6.58 6.42 -24.63
C GLU A 81 -6.74 5.83 -26.03
N TYR A 82 -6.07 4.69 -26.30
CA TYR A 82 -6.05 3.99 -27.59
C TYR A 82 -6.46 2.53 -27.40
N PRO A 83 -7.73 2.28 -27.03
CA PRO A 83 -8.20 0.92 -26.79
C PRO A 83 -8.19 0.12 -28.11
N PRO A 84 -7.94 -1.19 -28.06
CA PRO A 84 -8.06 -2.06 -29.21
C PRO A 84 -9.46 -2.01 -29.83
N GLU A 85 -9.58 -2.24 -31.14
CA GLU A 85 -10.86 -2.23 -31.85
C GLU A 85 -11.90 -3.16 -31.17
N GLY A 86 -13.13 -2.67 -31.05
CA GLY A 86 -14.26 -3.42 -30.49
C GLY A 86 -14.48 -3.21 -28.98
N TYR A 87 -13.71 -2.34 -28.30
CA TYR A 87 -13.94 -1.98 -26.92
C TYR A 87 -14.78 -0.71 -26.78
N GLU A 88 -15.79 -0.77 -25.91
CA GLU A 88 -16.64 0.38 -25.56
C GLU A 88 -16.07 1.14 -24.36
N ARG A 89 -15.46 0.43 -23.40
CA ARG A 89 -14.87 1.01 -22.17
C ARG A 89 -13.72 0.17 -21.66
N VAL A 90 -12.66 0.84 -21.26
CA VAL A 90 -11.52 0.25 -20.55
C VAL A 90 -11.32 1.03 -19.25
N VAL A 91 -11.19 0.33 -18.15
CA VAL A 91 -10.82 0.90 -16.84
C VAL A 91 -9.59 0.16 -16.36
N ALA A 92 -8.58 0.88 -15.91
CA ALA A 92 -7.39 0.32 -15.26
C ALA A 92 -7.35 0.80 -13.80
N ILE A 93 -7.21 -0.15 -12.88
CA ILE A 93 -7.05 0.11 -11.45
C ILE A 93 -5.74 -0.54 -11.02
N VAL A 94 -4.86 0.25 -10.42
CA VAL A 94 -3.58 -0.23 -9.89
C VAL A 94 -3.58 -0.02 -8.39
N ALA A 95 -3.42 -1.10 -7.64
CA ALA A 95 -3.22 -1.06 -6.20
C ALA A 95 -1.73 -1.12 -5.86
N THR A 96 -1.32 -0.41 -4.83
CA THR A 96 0.04 -0.41 -4.33
C THR A 96 0.06 -0.13 -2.83
N SER A 97 0.93 -0.82 -2.12
CA SER A 97 1.22 -0.59 -0.69
C SER A 97 2.49 0.24 -0.47
N GLU A 98 3.15 0.67 -1.53
CA GLU A 98 4.40 1.43 -1.47
C GLU A 98 4.13 2.92 -1.16
N GLY A 99 4.64 3.42 -0.05
CA GLY A 99 4.44 4.81 0.41
C GLY A 99 4.87 5.87 -0.60
N PHE A 100 5.92 5.61 -1.38
CA PHE A 100 6.41 6.54 -2.40
C PHE A 100 5.70 6.45 -3.76
N SER A 101 4.94 5.39 -4.03
CA SER A 101 4.31 5.21 -5.35
C SER A 101 3.28 6.29 -5.66
N GLY A 102 2.52 6.74 -4.66
CA GLY A 102 1.58 7.85 -4.80
C GLY A 102 2.26 9.15 -5.26
N TRP A 103 3.45 9.43 -4.75
CA TRP A 103 4.25 10.59 -5.11
C TRP A 103 4.78 10.50 -6.55
N GLU A 104 5.36 9.35 -6.92
CA GLU A 104 5.92 9.13 -8.25
C GLU A 104 4.85 9.18 -9.33
N ILE A 105 3.66 8.69 -9.06
CA ILE A 105 2.54 8.69 -10.01
C ILE A 105 1.84 10.05 -10.01
N GLY A 106 1.60 10.64 -8.84
CA GLY A 106 0.82 11.86 -8.67
C GLY A 106 1.42 13.07 -9.37
N ARG A 107 2.74 13.20 -9.40
CA ARG A 107 3.44 14.31 -10.06
C ARG A 107 3.15 14.41 -11.57
N HIS A 108 2.70 13.34 -12.19
CA HIS A 108 2.44 13.30 -13.64
C HIS A 108 0.98 13.54 -14.01
N LEU A 109 0.05 13.56 -13.04
CA LEU A 109 -1.39 13.74 -13.24
C LEU A 109 -2.03 12.74 -14.24
N TRP A 110 -1.42 11.57 -14.41
CA TRP A 110 -1.90 10.53 -15.33
C TRP A 110 -2.94 9.60 -14.73
N ALA A 111 -3.06 9.59 -13.41
CA ALA A 111 -3.97 8.74 -12.68
C ALA A 111 -4.69 9.54 -11.59
N ASN A 112 -5.92 9.15 -11.31
CA ASN A 112 -6.60 9.59 -10.10
C ASN A 112 -6.13 8.71 -8.94
N ILE A 113 -5.44 9.31 -7.97
CA ILE A 113 -4.93 8.60 -6.80
C ILE A 113 -5.92 8.76 -5.67
N MET A 114 -6.36 7.63 -5.12
CA MET A 114 -7.23 7.60 -3.95
C MET A 114 -6.60 6.67 -2.91
N PRO A 115 -6.23 7.18 -1.75
CA PRO A 115 -5.75 6.34 -0.65
C PRO A 115 -6.90 5.49 -0.09
N MET A 116 -6.55 4.30 0.40
CA MET A 116 -7.40 3.46 1.21
C MET A 116 -6.82 3.43 2.62
N TRP A 117 -7.64 3.81 3.59
CA TRP A 117 -7.26 3.70 5.00
C TRP A 117 -7.47 2.27 5.53
N ASN A 118 -7.09 2.05 6.77
CA ASN A 118 -7.45 0.84 7.51
C ASN A 118 -8.98 0.67 7.55
N MET A 119 -9.45 -0.51 7.89
CA MET A 119 -10.88 -0.82 7.94
C MET A 119 -11.60 0.11 8.92
N SER A 120 -12.82 0.50 8.57
CA SER A 120 -13.72 1.17 9.52
C SER A 120 -13.95 0.29 10.75
N LYS A 121 -14.29 0.89 11.89
CA LYS A 121 -14.52 0.14 13.13
C LYS A 121 -15.54 -0.98 12.94
N ARG A 122 -16.61 -0.70 12.19
CA ARG A 122 -17.64 -1.68 11.86
C ARG A 122 -17.11 -2.82 10.97
N GLY A 123 -16.37 -2.49 9.90
CA GLY A 123 -15.81 -3.51 9.02
C GLY A 123 -14.79 -4.39 9.72
N PHE A 124 -14.00 -3.79 10.61
CA PHE A 124 -13.03 -4.51 11.44
C PHE A 124 -13.73 -5.42 12.45
N GLU A 125 -14.84 -4.99 13.07
CA GLU A 125 -15.64 -5.81 13.96
C GLU A 125 -16.20 -7.04 13.25
N GLU A 126 -16.77 -6.87 12.05
CA GLU A 126 -17.26 -7.98 11.23
C GLU A 126 -16.15 -8.99 10.85
N LEU A 127 -14.92 -8.53 10.65
CA LEU A 127 -13.75 -9.39 10.44
C LEU A 127 -13.33 -10.09 11.73
N TYR A 128 -13.24 -9.33 12.83
CA TYR A 128 -12.83 -9.82 14.13
C TYR A 128 -13.77 -10.92 14.66
N GLU A 129 -15.08 -10.80 14.45
CA GLU A 129 -16.06 -11.81 14.85
C GLU A 129 -15.83 -13.17 14.18
N LYS A 130 -15.23 -13.19 12.99
CA LYS A 130 -14.90 -14.44 12.28
C LYS A 130 -13.69 -15.17 12.85
N ILE A 131 -12.90 -14.52 13.68
CA ILE A 131 -11.73 -15.13 14.30
C ILE A 131 -12.19 -16.01 15.46
N PRO A 132 -11.74 -17.29 15.51
CA PRO A 132 -12.11 -18.21 16.58
C PRO A 132 -11.50 -17.80 17.93
N ALA A 133 -12.16 -18.20 19.01
CA ALA A 133 -11.64 -18.05 20.38
C ALA A 133 -10.50 -19.08 20.64
N PRO A 134 -9.55 -18.83 21.56
CA PRO A 134 -9.51 -17.62 22.42
C PRO A 134 -8.95 -16.40 21.71
N LYS A 135 -9.49 -15.22 22.04
CA LYS A 135 -9.05 -13.93 21.51
C LYS A 135 -9.32 -12.83 22.56
N PRO A 136 -8.57 -11.70 22.55
CA PRO A 136 -8.81 -10.56 23.43
C PRO A 136 -10.19 -9.95 23.18
N ASP A 137 -10.61 -8.96 23.94
CA ASP A 137 -11.83 -8.24 23.59
C ASP A 137 -11.64 -7.36 22.33
N PHE A 138 -12.75 -6.96 21.72
CA PHE A 138 -12.74 -6.20 20.48
C PHE A 138 -12.04 -4.84 20.60
N GLU A 139 -12.30 -4.12 21.69
CA GLU A 139 -11.72 -2.79 21.91
C GLU A 139 -10.20 -2.86 22.13
N GLU A 140 -9.70 -3.92 22.76
CA GLU A 140 -8.27 -4.17 22.87
C GLU A 140 -7.64 -4.44 21.51
N ALA A 141 -8.24 -5.34 20.71
CA ALA A 141 -7.77 -5.61 19.34
C ALA A 141 -7.80 -4.36 18.46
N TRP A 142 -8.84 -3.54 18.59
CA TRP A 142 -8.97 -2.25 17.90
C TRP A 142 -7.86 -1.28 18.28
N ARG A 143 -7.62 -1.07 19.59
CA ARG A 143 -6.55 -0.17 20.08
C ARG A 143 -5.15 -0.59 19.63
N LEU A 144 -4.90 -1.90 19.54
CA LEU A 144 -3.60 -2.42 19.09
C LEU A 144 -3.41 -2.25 17.59
N THR A 145 -4.46 -2.42 16.79
CA THR A 145 -4.33 -2.50 15.32
C THR A 145 -4.75 -1.23 14.59
N GLY A 146 -5.62 -0.40 15.17
CA GLY A 146 -6.20 0.75 14.49
C GLY A 146 -7.02 0.37 13.25
N GLY A 147 -7.65 -0.81 13.26
CA GLY A 147 -8.39 -1.34 12.12
C GLY A 147 -7.53 -1.97 11.02
N ASN A 148 -6.23 -2.13 11.24
CA ASN A 148 -5.34 -2.72 10.25
C ASN A 148 -5.47 -4.26 10.22
N PRO A 149 -6.00 -4.85 9.11
CA PRO A 149 -6.26 -6.29 9.05
C PRO A 149 -4.98 -7.13 9.04
N ARG A 150 -3.86 -6.59 8.54
CA ARG A 150 -2.57 -7.28 8.56
C ARG A 150 -2.02 -7.39 9.99
N MET A 151 -2.15 -6.33 10.78
CA MET A 151 -1.74 -6.37 12.19
C MET A 151 -2.60 -7.33 13.00
N LEU A 152 -3.90 -7.39 12.68
CA LEU A 152 -4.81 -8.37 13.28
C LEU A 152 -4.37 -9.82 12.96
N SER A 153 -4.01 -10.10 11.71
CA SER A 153 -3.48 -11.41 11.30
C SER A 153 -2.18 -11.76 12.05
N GLN A 154 -1.26 -10.79 12.18
CA GLN A 154 -0.01 -11.01 12.91
C GLN A 154 -0.22 -11.29 14.40
N LEU A 155 -1.16 -10.58 15.04
CA LEU A 155 -1.53 -10.85 16.43
C LEU A 155 -2.15 -12.25 16.58
N TYR A 156 -3.04 -12.64 15.68
CA TYR A 156 -3.63 -13.98 15.69
C TYR A 156 -2.58 -15.08 15.50
N GLU A 157 -1.66 -14.93 14.53
CA GLU A 157 -0.56 -15.87 14.28
C GLU A 157 0.44 -15.95 15.45
N ALA A 158 0.59 -14.85 16.20
CA ALA A 158 1.39 -14.81 17.40
C ALA A 158 0.65 -15.28 18.67
N GLU A 159 -0.57 -15.85 18.53
CA GLU A 159 -1.40 -16.23 19.67
C GLU A 159 -1.72 -15.07 20.63
N TRP A 160 -1.86 -13.84 20.06
CA TRP A 160 -2.13 -12.59 20.76
C TRP A 160 -0.98 -12.08 21.64
N ASP A 161 0.21 -12.63 21.48
CA ASP A 161 1.43 -12.14 22.09
C ASP A 161 1.90 -10.83 21.40
N VAL A 162 1.55 -9.71 22.04
CA VAL A 162 1.87 -8.36 21.51
C VAL A 162 3.37 -8.12 21.48
N GLU A 163 4.11 -8.58 22.50
CA GLU A 163 5.57 -8.42 22.58
C GLU A 163 6.26 -9.13 21.42
N ARG A 164 5.82 -10.33 21.10
CA ARG A 164 6.31 -11.10 19.95
C ARG A 164 6.07 -10.39 18.63
N VAL A 165 4.90 -9.75 18.45
CA VAL A 165 4.60 -8.98 17.23
C VAL A 165 5.47 -7.73 17.16
N VAL A 166 5.61 -7.00 18.26
CA VAL A 166 6.44 -5.79 18.35
C VAL A 166 7.91 -6.12 18.04
N GLU A 167 8.50 -7.13 18.65
CA GLU A 167 9.86 -7.57 18.35
C GLU A 167 10.02 -8.02 16.91
N GLY A 168 9.02 -8.71 16.36
CA GLY A 168 8.97 -9.07 14.94
C GLY A 168 9.05 -7.85 14.03
N LEU A 169 8.28 -6.80 14.32
CA LEU A 169 8.30 -5.53 13.59
C LEU A 169 9.64 -4.80 13.74
N ILE A 170 10.19 -4.72 14.95
CA ILE A 170 11.50 -4.10 15.22
C ILE A 170 12.56 -4.73 14.33
N LYS A 171 12.60 -6.06 14.29
CA LYS A 171 13.57 -6.80 13.49
C LYS A 171 13.32 -6.65 11.98
N ALA A 172 12.08 -6.88 11.54
CA ALA A 172 11.72 -6.86 10.12
C ALA A 172 11.92 -5.46 9.49
N LYS A 173 11.65 -4.40 10.26
CA LYS A 173 11.80 -3.02 9.80
C LYS A 173 13.17 -2.41 10.11
N GLY A 174 14.09 -3.13 10.80
CA GLY A 174 15.42 -2.64 11.15
C GLY A 174 15.38 -1.40 12.04
N LEU A 175 14.45 -1.35 13.01
CA LEU A 175 14.16 -0.12 13.77
C LEU A 175 15.30 0.25 14.73
N ARG A 176 16.05 -0.71 15.26
CA ARG A 176 17.16 -0.44 16.19
C ARG A 176 18.24 0.45 15.58
N ASP A 177 18.56 0.28 14.30
CA ASP A 177 19.55 1.12 13.64
C ASP A 177 19.01 2.51 13.32
N MET A 178 17.72 2.61 12.98
CA MET A 178 17.05 3.89 12.80
C MET A 178 16.99 4.68 14.13
N VAL A 179 16.68 4.02 15.25
CA VAL A 179 16.65 4.63 16.58
C VAL A 179 18.03 5.13 17.01
N LYS A 180 19.10 4.37 16.79
CA LYS A 180 20.48 4.83 17.10
C LYS A 180 20.80 6.16 16.41
N LYS A 181 20.30 6.36 15.20
CA LYS A 181 20.58 7.56 14.41
C LYS A 181 19.65 8.74 14.75
N TRP A 182 18.39 8.47 15.10
CA TRP A 182 17.32 9.46 15.12
C TRP A 182 16.51 9.51 16.43
N ARG A 183 17.04 9.02 17.55
CA ARG A 183 16.32 8.82 18.81
C ARG A 183 15.50 10.03 19.22
N ASP A 184 16.12 11.19 19.38
CA ASP A 184 15.47 12.42 19.86
C ASP A 184 14.34 12.92 18.94
N CYS A 185 14.50 12.67 17.62
CA CYS A 185 13.46 13.00 16.66
C CYS A 185 12.31 11.99 16.72
N LEU A 186 12.63 10.69 16.85
CA LEU A 186 11.63 9.64 16.94
C LEU A 186 10.78 9.73 18.19
N GLU A 187 11.33 10.16 19.33
CA GLU A 187 10.58 10.44 20.56
C GLU A 187 9.46 11.45 20.28
N LYS A 188 9.77 12.55 19.57
CA LYS A 188 8.78 13.56 19.19
C LYS A 188 7.72 13.01 18.23
N VAL A 189 8.11 12.19 17.24
CA VAL A 189 7.19 11.59 16.25
C VAL A 189 6.28 10.56 16.91
N VAL A 190 6.78 9.81 17.88
CA VAL A 190 5.99 8.86 18.66
C VAL A 190 4.93 9.59 19.49
N GLU A 191 5.26 10.75 20.05
CA GLU A 191 4.33 11.58 20.81
C GLU A 191 3.27 12.21 19.88
N ASP A 192 3.71 12.83 18.78
CA ASP A 192 2.82 13.42 17.79
C ASP A 192 3.43 13.24 16.37
N PRO A 193 2.83 12.44 15.48
CA PRO A 193 3.38 12.19 14.16
C PRO A 193 3.42 13.46 13.28
N ASP A 194 2.60 14.47 13.55
CA ASP A 194 2.61 15.74 12.81
C ASP A 194 3.90 16.55 13.02
N ASN A 195 4.74 16.21 14.01
CA ASN A 195 6.06 16.79 14.14
C ASN A 195 6.92 16.61 12.88
N LEU A 196 6.66 15.58 12.08
CA LEU A 196 7.34 15.36 10.78
C LEU A 196 7.05 16.45 9.74
N PHE A 197 6.04 17.30 9.95
CA PHE A 197 5.73 18.43 9.08
C PHE A 197 6.47 19.72 9.44
N GLN A 198 7.20 19.74 10.56
CA GLN A 198 7.98 20.90 10.95
C GLN A 198 9.18 21.08 10.00
N GLU A 199 9.51 22.36 9.70
CA GLU A 199 10.56 22.70 8.72
C GLU A 199 11.96 22.22 9.12
N ASP A 200 12.23 22.14 10.42
CA ASP A 200 13.51 21.71 10.99
C ASP A 200 13.64 20.19 11.14
N PHE A 201 12.61 19.44 10.75
CA PHE A 201 12.64 17.99 10.89
C PHE A 201 13.49 17.31 9.79
N PRO A 202 14.36 16.33 10.15
CA PRO A 202 15.24 15.70 9.17
C PRO A 202 14.47 15.00 8.05
N LYS A 203 14.73 15.44 6.81
CA LYS A 203 14.09 14.82 5.63
C LYS A 203 14.41 13.34 5.51
N GLU A 204 15.65 12.96 5.82
CA GLU A 204 16.10 11.58 5.74
C GLU A 204 15.33 10.66 6.69
N LEU A 205 14.98 11.14 7.90
CA LEU A 205 14.14 10.38 8.82
C LEU A 205 12.74 10.18 8.26
N LYS A 206 12.15 11.24 7.72
CA LYS A 206 10.85 11.15 7.05
C LYS A 206 10.86 10.11 5.95
N ASP A 207 11.84 10.20 5.05
CA ASP A 207 11.99 9.29 3.93
C ASP A 207 12.20 7.83 4.40
N GLU A 208 12.97 7.61 5.48
CA GLU A 208 13.13 6.28 6.08
C GLU A 208 11.81 5.73 6.66
N LEU A 209 11.02 6.55 7.34
CA LEU A 209 9.73 6.13 7.93
C LEU A 209 8.72 5.75 6.82
N ILE A 210 8.68 6.53 5.73
CA ILE A 210 7.82 6.25 4.57
C ILE A 210 8.30 4.96 3.86
N ALA A 211 9.61 4.84 3.59
CA ALA A 211 10.18 3.69 2.88
C ALA A 211 9.97 2.37 3.63
N ARG A 212 9.93 2.42 4.97
CA ARG A 212 9.66 1.25 5.81
C ARG A 212 8.17 0.98 6.00
N ASN A 213 7.29 1.75 5.37
CA ASN A 213 5.85 1.68 5.57
C ASN A 213 5.48 1.69 7.07
N LEU A 214 5.96 2.68 7.80
CA LEU A 214 5.63 2.90 9.20
C LEU A 214 4.57 3.99 9.35
N ILE A 215 4.57 4.95 8.44
CA ILE A 215 3.67 6.11 8.44
C ILE A 215 3.00 6.32 7.08
N VAL A 216 1.88 6.99 7.12
CA VAL A 216 1.26 7.67 5.97
C VAL A 216 1.54 9.16 6.14
N TYR A 217 2.20 9.76 5.16
CA TYR A 217 2.64 11.15 5.19
C TYR A 217 1.88 11.98 4.16
N ASP A 218 1.58 13.23 4.49
CA ASP A 218 0.84 14.18 3.65
C ASP A 218 -0.57 13.66 3.31
N MET A 219 -1.34 13.44 4.36
CA MET A 219 -2.65 12.81 4.26
C MET A 219 -3.65 13.73 3.58
N TYR A 220 -4.46 13.17 2.70
CA TYR A 220 -5.56 13.87 2.05
C TYR A 220 -6.57 14.42 3.06
N PRO A 221 -7.33 15.49 2.70
CA PRO A 221 -8.46 15.96 3.52
C PRO A 221 -9.42 14.81 3.85
N ARG A 222 -10.01 14.85 5.06
CA ARG A 222 -10.88 13.77 5.58
C ARG A 222 -12.27 13.72 4.93
N GLU A 223 -12.43 14.30 3.75
CA GLU A 223 -13.67 14.22 3.00
C GLU A 223 -13.71 12.90 2.21
N ALA A 224 -14.83 12.17 2.29
CA ALA A 224 -14.98 10.85 1.66
C ALA A 224 -14.66 10.82 0.15
N LYS A 225 -14.81 11.94 -0.56
CA LYS A 225 -14.49 12.04 -1.99
C LYS A 225 -13.01 11.81 -2.33
N PHE A 226 -12.11 11.93 -1.36
CA PHE A 226 -10.66 11.74 -1.55
C PHE A 226 -10.18 10.33 -1.16
N TRP A 227 -11.05 9.49 -0.60
CA TRP A 227 -10.69 8.18 -0.05
C TRP A 227 -11.47 7.07 -0.72
N ILE A 228 -10.89 5.89 -0.76
CA ILE A 228 -11.63 4.66 -1.01
C ILE A 228 -12.14 4.19 0.36
N ASP A 229 -13.47 3.99 0.47
CA ASP A 229 -14.14 3.71 1.73
C ASP A 229 -14.07 4.89 2.72
N GLU A 230 -14.00 4.66 4.01
CA GLU A 230 -14.01 5.69 5.04
C GLU A 230 -12.61 6.31 5.23
N PRO A 231 -12.53 7.65 5.32
CA PRO A 231 -11.27 8.30 5.71
C PRO A 231 -10.92 7.97 7.16
N PRO A 232 -9.64 8.11 7.57
CA PRO A 232 -9.26 8.06 8.98
C PRO A 232 -9.92 9.22 9.75
N PRO A 233 -10.01 9.13 11.10
CA PRO A 233 -10.43 10.27 11.92
C PRO A 233 -9.52 11.49 11.71
N GLU A 234 -10.03 12.69 11.99
CA GLU A 234 -9.24 13.93 11.81
C GLU A 234 -7.97 13.93 12.66
N ARG A 235 -8.09 13.50 13.90
CA ARG A 235 -6.96 13.27 14.82
C ARG A 235 -7.37 12.26 15.88
N ASP A 236 -6.47 11.32 16.15
CA ASP A 236 -6.62 10.34 17.22
C ASP A 236 -5.25 9.98 17.77
N ALA A 237 -4.89 10.58 18.91
CA ALA A 237 -3.59 10.37 19.54
C ALA A 237 -3.42 8.94 20.07
N GLU A 238 -4.50 8.25 20.44
CA GLU A 238 -4.44 6.87 20.93
C GLU A 238 -4.06 5.93 19.78
N LEU A 239 -4.64 6.11 18.63
CA LEU A 239 -4.32 5.35 17.42
C LEU A 239 -3.06 5.85 16.69
N GLY A 240 -2.46 6.96 17.14
CA GLY A 240 -1.29 7.55 16.51
C GLY A 240 -1.60 8.23 15.18
N ILE A 241 -2.79 8.83 15.08
CA ILE A 241 -3.27 9.56 13.91
C ILE A 241 -3.17 11.05 14.19
N GLY A 242 -2.32 11.74 13.45
CA GLY A 242 -2.26 13.19 13.41
C GLY A 242 -3.16 13.77 12.31
N ARG A 243 -3.03 15.06 12.08
CA ARG A 243 -3.75 15.76 11.02
C ARG A 243 -3.17 15.43 9.63
N ASP A 244 -1.87 15.56 9.50
CA ASP A 244 -1.16 15.47 8.22
C ASP A 244 -0.32 14.19 8.10
N VAL A 245 -0.01 13.54 9.24
CA VAL A 245 0.74 12.30 9.33
C VAL A 245 0.04 11.31 10.26
N ALA A 246 0.06 10.04 9.93
CA ALA A 246 -0.42 8.99 10.81
C ALA A 246 0.52 7.78 10.80
N TRP A 247 0.64 7.09 11.93
CA TRP A 247 1.21 5.75 11.96
C TRP A 247 0.28 4.79 11.20
N GLN A 248 0.85 3.87 10.44
CA GLN A 248 0.04 2.86 9.72
C GLN A 248 -0.79 1.97 10.65
N SER A 249 -0.31 1.79 11.86
CA SER A 249 -1.06 1.17 12.96
C SER A 249 -0.43 1.56 14.29
N PRO A 250 -1.16 1.47 15.41
CA PRO A 250 -0.59 1.65 16.74
C PRO A 250 0.59 0.72 17.02
N LEU A 251 0.57 -0.54 16.55
CA LEU A 251 1.68 -1.48 16.69
C LEU A 251 2.97 -1.01 16.00
N CYS A 252 2.88 -0.26 14.88
CA CYS A 252 4.07 0.33 14.26
C CYS A 252 4.70 1.39 15.17
N ARG A 253 3.89 2.22 15.84
CA ARG A 253 4.33 3.19 16.82
C ARG A 253 4.96 2.50 18.05
N GLU A 254 4.30 1.49 18.58
CA GLU A 254 4.82 0.72 19.72
C GLU A 254 6.13 0.00 19.38
N ALA A 255 6.29 -0.48 18.15
CA ALA A 255 7.57 -1.07 17.73
C ALA A 255 8.71 -0.04 17.69
N VAL A 256 8.43 1.21 17.32
CA VAL A 256 9.46 2.28 17.39
C VAL A 256 9.78 2.61 18.84
N LYS A 257 8.79 2.67 19.74
CA LYS A 257 9.02 2.85 21.18
C LYS A 257 9.85 1.71 21.77
N GLY A 258 9.46 0.46 21.53
CA GLY A 258 10.20 -0.71 22.03
C GLY A 258 11.63 -0.79 21.49
N ALA A 259 11.91 -0.26 20.30
CA ALA A 259 13.26 -0.17 19.78
C ALA A 259 14.11 0.90 20.48
N MET A 260 13.52 1.84 21.21
CA MET A 260 14.20 2.87 22.02
C MET A 260 14.55 2.39 23.43
N GLU A 261 13.87 1.37 23.94
CA GLU A 261 14.18 0.72 25.22
C GLU A 261 15.42 -0.16 25.11
#